data_c635fc261a2aaa4323684ecd972a8a67
#
_entry.id   c635fc261a2aaa4323684ecd972a8a67
#
_cell.length_a   1.000
_cell.length_b   1.000
_cell.length_c   1.000
_cell.angle_alpha   90.00
_cell.angle_beta   90.00
_cell.angle_gamma   90.00
#
_symmetry.space_group_name_H-M   'P 1'
#
loop_
_entity.id
_entity.type
_entity.pdbx_description
1 polymer ?
#
loop_
_entity_poly.entity_id
_entity_poly.type
_entity_poly.pdbx_seq_one_letter_code
_entity_poly.pdbx_strand_id
1 'polypeptide(L)'
;WAKRRFPIDTDRVFLSGYSMGGHGTWNIGLRFPDRFAGIAPCAGALTERDIASDPQAKALLGNARNLEPWFTHGENDETEPVANARKLDAALTDMGIHHVYEEIKGGAHLLPLFFGGGNVASLSSWAAPRKRNPAPEKIDYASIGDYADGAFWLRIAKRTGRGTIKLQGTVEKKQNVIRVSAEGPVSDLDVYLDDRLLDFKKKITIEVPGMDPVTVEKVELDNETILESWRSREDPKLVYGARVHVALKRKN
;
A
#
# COMPACT_ATOMS: atom_id res chain seq x y z
N TRP A 1 15.36 9.33 -10.51
CA TRP A 1 15.81 10.31 -11.50
C TRP A 1 14.80 11.45 -11.67
N ALA A 2 13.52 11.20 -11.97
CA ALA A 2 12.51 12.22 -12.22
C ALA A 2 12.31 13.17 -11.01
N LYS A 3 12.15 12.63 -9.82
CA LYS A 3 11.99 13.39 -8.57
C LYS A 3 13.18 14.34 -8.26
N ARG A 4 14.37 14.07 -8.82
CA ARG A 4 15.56 14.92 -8.65
C ARG A 4 15.67 16.02 -9.72
N ARG A 5 14.92 15.90 -10.81
CA ARG A 5 15.02 16.79 -11.98
C ARG A 5 13.82 17.71 -12.15
N PHE A 6 12.66 17.28 -11.68
CA PHE A 6 11.39 17.97 -11.87
C PHE A 6 10.68 18.22 -10.53
N PRO A 7 9.92 19.30 -10.40
CA PRO A 7 9.13 19.61 -9.20
C PRO A 7 7.87 18.70 -9.16
N ILE A 8 8.09 17.42 -8.81
CA ILE A 8 7.01 16.42 -8.73
C ILE A 8 6.33 16.52 -7.37
N ASP A 9 5.01 16.67 -7.35
CA ASP A 9 4.21 16.43 -6.14
C ASP A 9 4.14 14.93 -5.89
N THR A 10 4.90 14.44 -4.91
CA THR A 10 5.01 13.01 -4.58
C THR A 10 3.70 12.42 -4.05
N ASP A 11 2.74 13.26 -3.63
CA ASP A 11 1.39 12.81 -3.25
C ASP A 11 0.42 12.72 -4.43
N ARG A 12 0.88 13.02 -5.64
CA ARG A 12 0.09 12.92 -6.88
C ARG A 12 0.75 12.03 -7.94
N VAL A 13 1.46 11.01 -7.50
CA VAL A 13 2.04 9.99 -8.39
C VAL A 13 1.05 8.85 -8.52
N PHE A 14 0.69 8.52 -9.75
CA PHE A 14 -0.21 7.40 -10.09
C PHE A 14 0.56 6.35 -10.86
N LEU A 15 0.17 5.09 -10.69
CA LEU A 15 0.71 3.97 -11.46
C LEU A 15 -0.37 3.44 -12.40
N SER A 16 -0.05 3.32 -13.68
CA SER A 16 -0.96 2.75 -14.67
C SER A 16 -0.19 1.84 -15.64
N GLY A 17 -0.90 0.93 -16.26
CA GLY A 17 -0.36 0.04 -17.27
C GLY A 17 -1.44 -0.77 -17.94
N TYR A 18 -1.16 -1.22 -19.17
CA TYR A 18 -2.06 -1.99 -20.00
C TYR A 18 -1.55 -3.43 -20.18
N SER A 19 -2.45 -4.42 -20.20
CA SER A 19 -2.14 -5.84 -20.41
C SER A 19 -1.10 -6.33 -19.38
N MET A 20 0.07 -6.77 -19.80
CA MET A 20 1.20 -7.07 -18.90
C MET A 20 1.52 -5.90 -17.94
N GLY A 21 1.41 -4.65 -18.42
CA GLY A 21 1.53 -3.44 -17.58
C GLY A 21 0.39 -3.31 -16.58
N GLY A 22 -0.81 -3.79 -16.90
CA GLY A 22 -1.95 -3.89 -15.98
C GLY A 22 -1.68 -4.88 -14.84
N HIS A 23 -1.15 -6.07 -15.17
CA HIS A 23 -0.66 -7.04 -14.17
C HIS A 23 0.43 -6.41 -13.28
N GLY A 24 1.41 -5.72 -13.91
CA GLY A 24 2.46 -5.00 -13.20
C GLY A 24 1.90 -3.91 -12.27
N THR A 25 0.89 -3.18 -12.72
CA THR A 25 0.23 -2.12 -11.94
C THR A 25 -0.42 -2.68 -10.67
N TRP A 26 -1.18 -3.77 -10.77
CA TRP A 26 -1.72 -4.47 -9.61
C TRP A 26 -0.61 -4.92 -8.66
N ASN A 27 0.39 -5.63 -9.19
CA ASN A 27 1.45 -6.23 -8.37
C ASN A 27 2.34 -5.19 -7.69
N ILE A 28 2.78 -4.16 -8.40
CA ILE A 28 3.67 -3.12 -7.86
C ILE A 28 2.88 -2.19 -6.93
N GLY A 29 1.71 -1.73 -7.36
CA GLY A 29 0.91 -0.80 -6.58
C GLY A 29 0.51 -1.37 -5.22
N LEU A 30 0.04 -2.62 -5.20
CA LEU A 30 -0.37 -3.28 -3.96
C LEU A 30 0.81 -3.63 -3.03
N ARG A 31 2.02 -3.86 -3.57
CA ARG A 31 3.22 -4.09 -2.73
C ARG A 31 3.80 -2.81 -2.16
N PHE A 32 3.62 -1.70 -2.85
CA PHE A 32 4.18 -0.39 -2.48
C PHE A 32 3.11 0.71 -2.40
N PRO A 33 2.05 0.50 -1.59
CA PRO A 33 0.91 1.42 -1.55
C PRO A 33 1.28 2.81 -1.06
N ASP A 34 2.38 2.94 -0.33
CA ASP A 34 2.91 4.21 0.16
C ASP A 34 3.62 5.06 -0.91
N ARG A 35 3.70 4.58 -2.16
CA ARG A 35 4.38 5.31 -3.26
C ARG A 35 3.43 6.02 -4.22
N PHE A 36 2.14 5.69 -4.18
CA PHE A 36 1.17 6.15 -5.18
C PHE A 36 -0.05 6.79 -4.53
N ALA A 37 -0.64 7.76 -5.22
CA ALA A 37 -1.94 8.34 -4.87
C ALA A 37 -3.11 7.44 -5.29
N GLY A 38 -2.85 6.54 -6.23
CA GLY A 38 -3.79 5.56 -6.74
C GLY A 38 -3.16 4.73 -7.85
N ILE A 39 -3.84 3.65 -8.24
CA ILE A 39 -3.43 2.77 -9.33
C ILE A 39 -4.53 2.63 -10.37
N ALA A 40 -4.13 2.54 -11.63
CA ALA A 40 -5.05 2.46 -12.77
C ALA A 40 -4.67 1.32 -13.71
N PRO A 41 -4.82 0.04 -13.32
CA PRO A 41 -4.56 -1.10 -14.17
C PRO A 41 -5.63 -1.25 -15.26
N CYS A 42 -5.19 -1.48 -16.51
CA CYS A 42 -6.04 -1.66 -17.67
C CYS A 42 -5.81 -3.04 -18.29
N ALA A 43 -6.87 -3.80 -18.56
CA ALA A 43 -6.84 -5.12 -19.21
C ALA A 43 -5.78 -6.05 -18.61
N GLY A 44 -5.74 -6.16 -17.28
CA GLY A 44 -4.79 -7.01 -16.57
C GLY A 44 -5.38 -7.54 -15.27
N ALA A 45 -4.84 -8.64 -14.75
CA ALA A 45 -5.26 -9.29 -13.54
C ALA A 45 -4.17 -9.23 -12.44
N LEU A 46 -4.56 -9.38 -11.19
CA LEU A 46 -3.62 -9.53 -10.07
C LEU A 46 -2.99 -10.93 -10.07
N THR A 47 -3.75 -11.92 -10.46
CA THR A 47 -3.37 -13.33 -10.55
C THR A 47 -4.12 -13.99 -11.70
N GLU A 48 -3.52 -14.99 -12.33
CA GLU A 48 -4.19 -15.84 -13.33
C GLU A 48 -5.10 -16.89 -12.67
N ARG A 49 -4.95 -17.08 -11.35
CA ARG A 49 -5.77 -17.99 -10.57
C ARG A 49 -7.07 -17.31 -10.14
N ASP A 50 -8.04 -18.10 -9.71
CA ASP A 50 -9.20 -17.55 -9.06
C ASP A 50 -8.80 -16.87 -7.74
N ILE A 51 -9.09 -15.58 -7.61
CA ILE A 51 -8.74 -14.78 -6.42
C ILE A 51 -9.35 -15.38 -5.14
N ALA A 52 -10.51 -16.03 -5.24
CA ALA A 52 -11.16 -16.67 -4.11
C ALA A 52 -10.38 -17.89 -3.59
N SER A 53 -9.65 -18.57 -4.47
CA SER A 53 -8.84 -19.76 -4.15
C SER A 53 -7.36 -19.45 -3.94
N ASP A 54 -6.94 -18.18 -4.08
CA ASP A 54 -5.55 -17.72 -3.86
C ASP A 54 -5.47 -16.83 -2.61
N PRO A 55 -5.16 -17.39 -1.42
CA PRO A 55 -5.07 -16.63 -0.18
C PRO A 55 -4.01 -15.53 -0.21
N GLN A 56 -2.92 -15.72 -0.99
CA GLN A 56 -1.85 -14.72 -1.10
C GLN A 56 -2.31 -13.53 -1.95
N ALA A 57 -2.93 -13.80 -3.11
CA ALA A 57 -3.50 -12.75 -3.94
C ALA A 57 -4.61 -11.99 -3.20
N LYS A 58 -5.47 -12.68 -2.47
CA LYS A 58 -6.50 -12.06 -1.63
C LYS A 58 -5.90 -11.17 -0.53
N ALA A 59 -4.85 -11.64 0.15
CA ALA A 59 -4.16 -10.84 1.15
C ALA A 59 -3.51 -9.60 0.53
N LEU A 60 -2.86 -9.74 -0.63
CA LEU A 60 -2.26 -8.64 -1.36
C LEU A 60 -3.31 -7.62 -1.83
N LEU A 61 -4.47 -8.10 -2.31
CA LEU A 61 -5.58 -7.24 -2.71
C LEU A 61 -6.07 -6.35 -1.57
N GLY A 62 -5.99 -6.81 -0.32
CA GLY A 62 -6.30 -6.03 0.88
C GLY A 62 -5.50 -4.72 1.00
N ASN A 63 -4.29 -4.66 0.44
CA ASN A 63 -3.47 -3.46 0.44
C ASN A 63 -4.07 -2.30 -0.39
N ALA A 64 -5.06 -2.60 -1.24
CA ALA A 64 -5.81 -1.60 -2.01
C ALA A 64 -6.59 -0.60 -1.13
N ARG A 65 -6.79 -0.90 0.17
CA ARG A 65 -7.39 0.05 1.15
C ARG A 65 -6.64 1.40 1.20
N ASN A 66 -5.37 1.39 0.80
CA ASN A 66 -4.51 2.57 0.83
C ASN A 66 -4.39 3.29 -0.52
N LEU A 67 -5.05 2.79 -1.59
CA LEU A 67 -4.76 3.21 -2.98
C LEU A 67 -5.97 3.63 -3.79
N GLU A 68 -7.20 3.25 -3.45
CA GLU A 68 -8.41 3.47 -4.24
C GLU A 68 -8.21 3.13 -5.74
N PRO A 69 -8.21 1.85 -6.15
CA PRO A 69 -7.99 1.47 -7.54
C PRO A 69 -9.08 2.00 -8.48
N TRP A 70 -8.67 2.43 -9.68
CA TRP A 70 -9.55 2.62 -10.84
C TRP A 70 -9.09 1.67 -11.92
N PHE A 71 -9.92 0.71 -12.34
CA PHE A 71 -9.47 -0.25 -13.34
C PHE A 71 -10.52 -0.48 -14.42
N THR A 72 -10.04 -0.82 -15.62
CA THR A 72 -10.86 -0.98 -16.80
C THR A 72 -10.56 -2.29 -17.51
N HIS A 73 -11.59 -2.86 -18.15
CA HIS A 73 -11.45 -4.07 -18.95
C HIS A 73 -12.44 -4.07 -20.12
N GLY A 74 -12.03 -4.63 -21.26
CA GLY A 74 -12.89 -4.83 -22.42
C GLY A 74 -13.81 -6.02 -22.22
N GLU A 75 -15.12 -5.86 -22.51
CA GLU A 75 -16.12 -6.93 -22.38
C GLU A 75 -15.80 -8.14 -23.25
N ASN A 76 -15.27 -7.90 -24.47
CA ASN A 76 -14.94 -8.93 -25.45
C ASN A 76 -13.40 -9.14 -25.55
N ASP A 77 -12.69 -8.99 -24.43
CA ASP A 77 -11.25 -9.25 -24.38
C ASP A 77 -10.99 -10.76 -24.41
N GLU A 78 -10.47 -11.24 -25.54
CA GLU A 78 -10.14 -12.66 -25.76
C GLU A 78 -8.73 -13.02 -25.28
N THR A 79 -7.88 -12.03 -25.03
CA THR A 79 -6.48 -12.22 -24.58
C THR A 79 -6.40 -12.34 -23.06
N GLU A 80 -7.05 -11.40 -22.37
CA GLU A 80 -7.17 -11.39 -20.91
C GLU A 80 -8.66 -11.43 -20.55
N PRO A 81 -9.18 -12.57 -20.04
CA PRO A 81 -10.61 -12.72 -19.84
C PRO A 81 -11.19 -11.68 -18.88
N VAL A 82 -12.23 -10.97 -19.30
CA VAL A 82 -12.96 -9.97 -18.49
C VAL A 82 -13.46 -10.54 -17.17
N ALA A 83 -13.69 -11.84 -17.10
CA ALA A 83 -14.07 -12.55 -15.88
C ALA A 83 -13.07 -12.32 -14.72
N ASN A 84 -11.79 -12.11 -15.02
CA ASN A 84 -10.77 -11.81 -14.01
C ASN A 84 -11.01 -10.44 -13.38
N ALA A 85 -11.34 -9.42 -14.18
CA ALA A 85 -11.66 -8.09 -13.68
C ALA A 85 -12.97 -8.09 -12.86
N ARG A 86 -14.00 -8.79 -13.32
CA ARG A 86 -15.28 -8.95 -12.59
C ARG A 86 -15.09 -9.63 -11.23
N LYS A 87 -14.19 -10.64 -11.13
CA LYS A 87 -13.84 -11.27 -9.86
C LYS A 87 -13.06 -10.33 -8.92
N LEU A 88 -12.18 -9.48 -9.45
CA LEU A 88 -11.47 -8.48 -8.65
C LEU A 88 -12.45 -7.41 -8.12
N ASP A 89 -13.38 -6.95 -8.95
CA ASP A 89 -14.46 -6.04 -8.57
C ASP A 89 -15.30 -6.60 -7.43
N ALA A 90 -15.79 -7.83 -7.58
CA ALA A 90 -16.53 -8.54 -6.53
C ALA A 90 -15.71 -8.68 -5.25
N ALA A 91 -14.44 -9.10 -5.34
CA ALA A 91 -13.59 -9.29 -4.17
C ALA A 91 -13.29 -7.96 -3.43
N LEU A 92 -13.05 -6.86 -4.15
CA LEU A 92 -12.86 -5.54 -3.56
C LEU A 92 -14.15 -5.04 -2.88
N THR A 93 -15.30 -5.28 -3.52
CA THR A 93 -16.64 -4.96 -2.95
C THR A 93 -16.87 -5.73 -1.66
N ASP A 94 -16.65 -7.05 -1.66
CA ASP A 94 -16.81 -7.91 -0.48
C ASP A 94 -15.89 -7.52 0.68
N MET A 95 -14.69 -7.01 0.34
CA MET A 95 -13.74 -6.49 1.33
C MET A 95 -14.08 -5.08 1.82
N GLY A 96 -15.11 -4.42 1.28
CA GLY A 96 -15.46 -3.03 1.56
C GLY A 96 -14.36 -2.04 1.16
N ILE A 97 -13.64 -2.33 0.08
CA ILE A 97 -12.56 -1.47 -0.44
C ILE A 97 -13.15 -0.56 -1.51
N HIS A 98 -13.01 0.76 -1.32
CA HIS A 98 -13.46 1.72 -2.31
C HIS A 98 -12.61 1.62 -3.59
N HIS A 99 -13.26 1.47 -4.73
CA HIS A 99 -12.63 1.35 -6.05
C HIS A 99 -13.62 1.77 -7.14
N VAL A 100 -13.12 1.90 -8.36
CA VAL A 100 -13.93 2.12 -9.56
C VAL A 100 -13.59 1.05 -10.57
N TYR A 101 -14.57 0.33 -11.05
CA TYR A 101 -14.46 -0.60 -12.18
C TYR A 101 -15.27 -0.08 -13.37
N GLU A 102 -14.62 0.02 -14.53
CA GLU A 102 -15.26 0.41 -15.79
C GLU A 102 -15.09 -0.71 -16.81
N GLU A 103 -16.17 -1.41 -17.12
CA GLU A 103 -16.21 -2.40 -18.19
C GLU A 103 -16.56 -1.70 -19.51
N ILE A 104 -15.68 -1.83 -20.49
CA ILE A 104 -15.86 -1.21 -21.81
C ILE A 104 -16.70 -2.14 -22.68
N LYS A 105 -17.97 -1.77 -22.88
CA LYS A 105 -18.92 -2.56 -23.65
C LYS A 105 -18.44 -2.80 -25.08
N GLY A 106 -18.43 -4.07 -25.51
CA GLY A 106 -17.93 -4.49 -26.83
C GLY A 106 -16.43 -4.31 -27.01
N GLY A 107 -15.70 -3.87 -25.98
CA GLY A 107 -14.25 -3.63 -26.04
C GLY A 107 -13.48 -4.92 -26.15
N ALA A 108 -12.50 -4.96 -27.06
CA ALA A 108 -11.52 -6.02 -27.21
C ALA A 108 -10.19 -5.67 -26.51
N HIS A 109 -9.18 -6.55 -26.58
CA HIS A 109 -7.84 -6.28 -26.04
C HIS A 109 -7.07 -5.28 -26.91
N LEU A 110 -7.43 -4.00 -26.87
CA LEU A 110 -6.87 -2.94 -27.70
C LEU A 110 -6.48 -1.71 -26.89
N LEU A 111 -5.19 -1.35 -26.92
CA LEU A 111 -4.63 -0.20 -26.21
C LEU A 111 -5.41 1.12 -26.40
N PRO A 112 -5.85 1.51 -27.61
CA PRO A 112 -6.59 2.75 -27.80
C PRO A 112 -7.92 2.84 -27.04
N LEU A 113 -8.54 1.71 -26.69
CA LEU A 113 -9.77 1.70 -25.89
C LEU A 113 -9.51 2.18 -24.46
N PHE A 114 -8.31 1.95 -23.93
CA PHE A 114 -7.97 2.28 -22.55
C PHE A 114 -7.36 3.67 -22.39
N PHE A 115 -6.68 4.17 -23.44
CA PHE A 115 -5.99 5.46 -23.43
C PHE A 115 -6.51 6.44 -24.48
N GLY A 116 -7.67 6.18 -25.07
CA GLY A 116 -8.32 7.04 -26.05
C GLY A 116 -9.66 7.61 -25.56
N GLY A 117 -10.03 8.78 -26.08
CA GLY A 117 -11.37 9.34 -25.94
C GLY A 117 -11.86 9.52 -24.51
N GLY A 118 -13.04 8.96 -24.22
CA GLY A 118 -13.72 9.10 -22.94
C GLY A 118 -13.00 8.50 -21.74
N ASN A 119 -12.21 7.42 -21.94
CA ASN A 119 -11.52 6.75 -20.83
C ASN A 119 -10.37 7.59 -20.24
N VAL A 120 -9.65 8.36 -21.08
CA VAL A 120 -8.66 9.32 -20.57
C VAL A 120 -9.32 10.41 -19.75
N ALA A 121 -10.50 10.88 -20.16
CA ALA A 121 -11.27 11.86 -19.41
C ALA A 121 -11.74 11.29 -18.07
N SER A 122 -12.24 10.04 -18.04
CA SER A 122 -12.65 9.34 -16.81
C SER A 122 -11.46 9.14 -15.86
N LEU A 123 -10.32 8.64 -16.36
CA LEU A 123 -9.09 8.50 -15.60
C LEU A 123 -8.62 9.85 -15.04
N SER A 124 -8.62 10.90 -15.85
CA SER A 124 -8.19 12.23 -15.42
C SER A 124 -9.12 12.80 -14.34
N SER A 125 -10.42 12.62 -14.50
CA SER A 125 -11.44 13.06 -13.52
C SER A 125 -11.31 12.27 -12.21
N TRP A 126 -11.02 10.98 -12.29
CA TRP A 126 -10.74 10.16 -11.12
C TRP A 126 -9.45 10.58 -10.41
N ALA A 127 -8.36 10.83 -11.14
CA ALA A 127 -7.05 11.16 -10.58
C ALA A 127 -6.97 12.58 -10.01
N ALA A 128 -7.64 13.56 -10.65
CA ALA A 128 -7.49 14.98 -10.33
C ALA A 128 -7.71 15.36 -8.86
N PRO A 129 -8.74 14.87 -8.14
CA PRO A 129 -8.94 15.20 -6.72
C PRO A 129 -8.06 14.40 -5.79
N ARG A 130 -7.42 13.30 -6.25
CA ARG A 130 -6.74 12.34 -5.39
C ARG A 130 -5.35 12.76 -5.00
N LYS A 131 -5.05 12.53 -3.73
CA LYS A 131 -3.71 12.68 -3.14
C LYS A 131 -3.46 11.52 -2.20
N ARG A 132 -2.24 11.00 -2.24
CA ARG A 132 -1.78 10.06 -1.21
C ARG A 132 -1.80 10.76 0.15
N ASN A 133 -2.27 10.06 1.18
CA ASN A 133 -2.00 10.45 2.57
C ASN A 133 -0.66 9.85 2.99
N PRO A 134 0.42 10.63 3.14
CA PRO A 134 1.72 10.10 3.53
C PRO A 134 1.83 9.73 5.00
N ALA A 135 0.86 10.13 5.84
CA ALA A 135 0.82 9.86 7.27
C ALA A 135 -0.57 9.32 7.68
N PRO A 136 -0.95 8.09 7.25
CA PRO A 136 -2.23 7.51 7.62
C PRO A 136 -2.24 7.13 9.11
N GLU A 137 -3.36 7.39 9.80
CA GLU A 137 -3.56 6.97 11.20
C GLU A 137 -3.75 5.45 11.32
N LYS A 138 -4.14 4.79 10.24
CA LYS A 138 -4.34 3.34 10.19
C LYS A 138 -3.59 2.72 9.04
N ILE A 139 -2.89 1.63 9.31
CA ILE A 139 -2.24 0.77 8.32
C ILE A 139 -2.83 -0.63 8.45
N ASP A 140 -3.22 -1.22 7.32
CA ASP A 140 -3.55 -2.63 7.16
C ASP A 140 -2.80 -3.11 5.93
N TYR A 141 -1.78 -3.94 6.12
CA TYR A 141 -0.83 -4.27 5.08
C TYR A 141 -0.45 -5.74 5.11
N ALA A 142 -0.44 -6.37 3.95
CA ALA A 142 0.07 -7.72 3.76
C ALA A 142 1.35 -7.73 2.93
N SER A 143 2.42 -8.26 3.49
CA SER A 143 3.67 -8.52 2.79
C SER A 143 3.70 -9.96 2.29
N ILE A 144 3.95 -10.13 0.99
CA ILE A 144 4.04 -11.43 0.32
C ILE A 144 5.40 -11.55 -0.36
N GLY A 145 6.16 -12.57 0.02
CA GLY A 145 7.55 -12.73 -0.42
C GLY A 145 8.49 -11.71 0.23
N ASP A 146 9.68 -11.55 -0.33
CA ASP A 146 10.76 -10.74 0.25
C ASP A 146 10.93 -9.38 -0.44
N TYR A 147 9.93 -8.94 -1.22
CA TYR A 147 10.04 -7.74 -2.05
C TYR A 147 9.65 -6.43 -1.36
N ALA A 148 8.85 -6.51 -0.31
CA ALA A 148 8.38 -5.34 0.40
C ALA A 148 8.17 -5.65 1.89
N ASP A 149 8.74 -4.81 2.75
CA ASP A 149 8.79 -5.04 4.20
C ASP A 149 7.77 -4.22 4.99
N GLY A 150 6.84 -3.56 4.34
CA GLY A 150 5.82 -2.76 4.99
C GLY A 150 5.44 -1.51 4.19
N ALA A 151 4.62 -0.67 4.79
CA ALA A 151 4.15 0.58 4.20
C ALA A 151 4.13 1.70 5.23
N PHE A 152 4.31 2.93 4.77
CA PHE A 152 4.29 4.14 5.59
C PHE A 152 5.25 4.01 6.80
N TRP A 153 4.72 4.18 8.00
CA TRP A 153 5.48 4.20 9.26
C TRP A 153 5.63 2.82 9.94
N LEU A 154 5.14 1.71 9.33
CA LEU A 154 5.22 0.36 9.93
C LEU A 154 5.94 -0.61 8.99
N ARG A 155 7.00 -1.24 9.50
CA ARG A 155 7.88 -2.12 8.74
C ARG A 155 8.19 -3.43 9.46
N ILE A 156 8.46 -4.47 8.67
CA ILE A 156 9.05 -5.72 9.12
C ILE A 156 10.57 -5.48 9.22
N ALA A 157 11.11 -5.55 10.44
CA ALA A 157 12.54 -5.46 10.65
C ALA A 157 13.22 -6.83 10.49
N LYS A 158 12.53 -7.92 10.88
CA LYS A 158 13.09 -9.27 10.75
C LYS A 158 12.02 -10.31 10.46
N ARG A 159 12.23 -11.02 9.35
CA ARG A 159 11.46 -12.21 8.98
C ARG A 159 12.04 -13.45 9.64
N THR A 160 11.18 -14.40 10.01
CA THR A 160 11.59 -15.71 10.58
C THR A 160 11.36 -16.86 9.60
N GLY A 161 10.83 -16.58 8.41
CA GLY A 161 10.55 -17.59 7.39
C GLY A 161 9.82 -17.02 6.19
N ARG A 162 9.48 -17.90 5.25
CA ARG A 162 8.67 -17.57 4.07
C ARG A 162 7.19 -17.57 4.42
N GLY A 163 6.41 -16.78 3.72
CA GLY A 163 4.95 -16.72 3.86
C GLY A 163 4.41 -15.30 3.89
N THR A 164 3.10 -15.20 4.02
CA THR A 164 2.41 -13.92 4.17
C THR A 164 2.59 -13.39 5.58
N ILE A 165 3.00 -12.14 5.70
CA ILE A 165 3.03 -11.39 6.96
C ILE A 165 1.96 -10.30 6.85
N LYS A 166 1.04 -10.27 7.83
CA LYS A 166 0.05 -9.20 7.96
C LYS A 166 0.50 -8.24 9.04
N LEU A 167 0.49 -6.96 8.73
CA LEU A 167 0.79 -5.86 9.65
C LEU A 167 -0.46 -5.02 9.86
N GLN A 168 -0.75 -4.69 11.09
CA GLN A 168 -1.77 -3.71 11.43
C GLN A 168 -1.16 -2.65 12.34
N GLY A 169 -1.49 -1.40 12.08
CA GLY A 169 -1.07 -0.27 12.89
C GLY A 169 -2.16 0.77 13.00
N THR A 170 -2.30 1.36 14.20
CA THR A 170 -3.24 2.46 14.46
C THR A 170 -2.59 3.48 15.37
N VAL A 171 -2.76 4.75 15.06
CA VAL A 171 -2.30 5.87 15.89
C VAL A 171 -3.49 6.55 16.55
N GLU A 172 -3.48 6.64 17.86
CA GLU A 172 -4.43 7.39 18.66
C GLU A 172 -3.81 8.74 19.06
N LYS A 173 -3.92 9.73 18.19
CA LYS A 173 -3.26 11.04 18.34
C LYS A 173 -3.52 11.72 19.68
N LYS A 174 -4.75 11.68 20.20
CA LYS A 174 -5.11 12.33 21.47
C LYS A 174 -4.38 11.73 22.66
N GLN A 175 -4.08 10.43 22.61
CA GLN A 175 -3.42 9.68 23.68
C GLN A 175 -1.91 9.54 23.42
N ASN A 176 -1.44 9.91 22.25
CA ASN A 176 -0.05 9.74 21.79
C ASN A 176 0.39 8.25 21.81
N VAL A 177 -0.53 7.37 21.39
CA VAL A 177 -0.37 5.92 21.44
C VAL A 177 -0.35 5.35 20.01
N ILE A 178 0.58 4.44 19.76
CA ILE A 178 0.62 3.61 18.55
C ILE A 178 0.27 2.18 18.98
N ARG A 179 -0.71 1.56 18.32
CA ARG A 179 -0.97 0.12 18.43
C ARG A 179 -0.51 -0.59 17.17
N VAL A 180 0.29 -1.62 17.33
CA VAL A 180 0.75 -2.44 16.22
C VAL A 180 0.53 -3.91 16.51
N SER A 181 0.22 -4.68 15.47
CA SER A 181 0.21 -6.13 15.51
C SER A 181 0.78 -6.72 14.24
N ALA A 182 1.29 -7.94 14.33
CA ALA A 182 1.79 -8.68 13.20
C ALA A 182 1.44 -10.16 13.32
N GLU A 183 1.06 -10.75 12.19
CA GLU A 183 0.79 -12.17 12.04
C GLU A 183 1.72 -12.75 10.97
N GLY A 184 2.11 -14.01 11.14
CA GLY A 184 2.96 -14.73 10.19
C GLY A 184 4.41 -14.86 10.65
N PRO A 185 5.35 -15.16 9.72
CA PRO A 185 6.75 -15.45 10.04
C PRO A 185 7.58 -14.16 10.24
N VAL A 186 7.32 -13.44 11.32
CA VAL A 186 7.99 -12.18 11.70
C VAL A 186 8.37 -12.21 13.18
N SER A 187 9.53 -11.70 13.52
CA SER A 187 10.01 -11.56 14.91
C SER A 187 10.21 -10.13 15.36
N ASP A 188 10.45 -9.21 14.44
CA ASP A 188 10.75 -7.83 14.80
C ASP A 188 10.09 -6.85 13.83
N LEU A 189 9.65 -5.73 14.38
CA LEU A 189 9.06 -4.60 13.65
C LEU A 189 9.89 -3.34 13.88
N ASP A 190 9.91 -2.46 12.88
CA ASP A 190 10.32 -1.08 13.01
C ASP A 190 9.10 -0.17 12.90
N VAL A 191 8.89 0.64 13.91
CA VAL A 191 7.84 1.65 13.99
C VAL A 191 8.51 3.02 13.83
N TYR A 192 8.33 3.65 12.68
CA TYR A 192 8.83 5.00 12.44
C TYR A 192 7.91 6.03 13.10
N LEU A 193 8.50 6.98 13.80
CA LEU A 193 7.76 8.05 14.46
C LEU A 193 7.54 9.22 13.51
N ASP A 194 6.31 9.71 13.43
CA ASP A 194 5.87 10.77 12.53
C ASP A 194 5.24 11.90 13.32
N ASP A 195 5.81 13.11 13.23
CA ASP A 195 5.34 14.29 13.97
C ASP A 195 4.00 14.84 13.48
N ARG A 196 3.53 14.39 12.30
CA ARG A 196 2.18 14.66 11.79
C ARG A 196 1.10 13.84 12.53
N LEU A 197 1.52 12.74 13.16
CA LEU A 197 0.66 11.78 13.87
C LEU A 197 0.83 11.85 15.40
N LEU A 198 2.01 12.24 15.88
CA LEU A 198 2.42 12.15 17.26
C LEU A 198 2.96 13.49 17.77
N ASP A 199 2.70 13.80 19.03
CA ASP A 199 3.31 14.93 19.72
C ASP A 199 4.65 14.53 20.33
N PHE A 200 5.75 14.89 19.67
CA PHE A 200 7.11 14.57 20.11
C PHE A 200 7.55 15.27 21.41
N LYS A 201 6.75 16.21 21.91
CA LYS A 201 6.99 16.87 23.21
C LYS A 201 6.42 16.10 24.39
N LYS A 202 5.65 15.05 24.09
CA LYS A 202 5.02 14.17 25.08
C LYS A 202 5.53 12.75 24.94
N LYS A 203 5.41 12.01 26.03
CA LYS A 203 5.61 10.57 26.05
C LYS A 203 4.80 9.89 24.94
N ILE A 204 5.43 8.99 24.20
CA ILE A 204 4.80 8.12 23.20
C ILE A 204 4.76 6.70 23.75
N THR A 205 3.64 6.02 23.58
CA THR A 205 3.49 4.61 23.96
C THR A 205 3.23 3.77 22.73
N ILE A 206 3.97 2.66 22.59
CA ILE A 206 3.73 1.65 21.55
C ILE A 206 3.21 0.39 22.23
N GLU A 207 2.02 -0.03 21.84
CA GLU A 207 1.32 -1.19 22.38
C GLU A 207 1.31 -2.31 21.34
N VAL A 208 1.69 -3.51 21.78
CA VAL A 208 1.63 -4.75 21.02
C VAL A 208 0.80 -5.76 21.81
N PRO A 209 -0.20 -6.43 21.24
CA PRO A 209 -1.01 -7.39 21.96
C PRO A 209 -0.18 -8.45 22.66
N GLY A 210 -0.41 -8.62 23.97
CA GLY A 210 0.26 -9.63 24.80
C GLY A 210 1.70 -9.30 25.19
N MET A 211 2.15 -8.06 25.02
CA MET A 211 3.47 -7.57 25.45
C MET A 211 3.31 -6.37 26.38
N ASP A 212 4.37 -6.08 27.13
CA ASP A 212 4.45 -4.84 27.88
C ASP A 212 4.63 -3.66 26.91
N PRO A 213 3.99 -2.51 27.15
CA PRO A 213 4.12 -1.35 26.28
C PRO A 213 5.55 -0.83 26.22
N VAL A 214 6.00 -0.47 25.02
CA VAL A 214 7.26 0.24 24.83
C VAL A 214 7.01 1.73 24.98
N THR A 215 7.78 2.38 25.84
CA THR A 215 7.65 3.81 26.13
C THR A 215 8.82 4.59 25.59
N VAL A 216 8.54 5.67 24.86
CA VAL A 216 9.51 6.67 24.41
C VAL A 216 9.24 7.97 25.20
N GLU A 217 10.07 8.23 26.22
CA GLU A 217 9.91 9.43 27.06
C GLU A 217 10.30 10.71 26.31
N LYS A 218 11.31 10.61 25.44
CA LYS A 218 11.80 11.70 24.61
C LYS A 218 12.18 11.16 23.23
N VAL A 219 11.67 11.78 22.19
CA VAL A 219 12.08 11.45 20.82
C VAL A 219 13.42 12.10 20.53
N GLU A 220 14.41 11.28 20.18
CA GLU A 220 15.71 11.73 19.69
C GLU A 220 15.78 11.46 18.19
N LEU A 221 16.16 12.49 17.44
CA LEU A 221 16.31 12.36 16.00
C LEU A 221 17.61 11.60 15.69
N ASP A 222 17.49 10.64 14.78
CA ASP A 222 18.59 9.79 14.35
C ASP A 222 18.90 9.98 12.87
N ASN A 223 20.12 10.40 12.58
CA ASN A 223 20.57 10.65 11.22
C ASN A 223 20.58 9.38 10.35
N GLU A 224 20.82 8.22 10.94
CA GLU A 224 20.77 6.95 10.21
C GLU A 224 19.35 6.64 9.75
N THR A 225 18.36 6.78 10.63
CA THR A 225 16.94 6.64 10.31
C THR A 225 16.48 7.61 9.22
N ILE A 226 16.92 8.88 9.29
CA ILE A 226 16.63 9.89 8.26
C ILE A 226 17.19 9.45 6.91
N LEU A 227 18.46 9.06 6.86
CA LEU A 227 19.13 8.67 5.61
C LEU A 227 18.54 7.36 5.03
N GLU A 228 18.24 6.38 5.88
CA GLU A 228 17.63 5.12 5.46
C GLU A 228 16.23 5.33 4.87
N SER A 229 15.37 6.06 5.58
CA SER A 229 14.02 6.38 5.09
C SER A 229 14.06 7.19 3.80
N TRP A 230 14.97 8.16 3.68
CA TRP A 230 15.20 8.88 2.43
C TRP A 230 15.64 7.95 1.29
N ARG A 231 16.69 7.14 1.50
CA ARG A 231 17.23 6.24 0.46
C ARG A 231 16.20 5.21 -0.02
N SER A 232 15.37 4.72 0.88
CA SER A 232 14.35 3.70 0.56
C SER A 232 13.20 4.24 -0.30
N ARG A 233 12.91 5.55 -0.24
CA ARG A 233 11.74 6.17 -0.87
C ARG A 233 12.08 7.27 -1.86
N GLU A 234 13.18 7.97 -1.67
CA GLU A 234 13.49 9.25 -2.34
C GLU A 234 12.27 10.19 -2.34
N ASP A 235 11.58 10.25 -1.20
CA ASP A 235 10.33 10.99 -1.01
C ASP A 235 10.40 11.81 0.28
N PRO A 236 10.43 13.15 0.19
CA PRO A 236 10.58 14.01 1.37
C PRO A 236 9.42 13.88 2.36
N LYS A 237 8.25 13.40 1.92
CA LYS A 237 7.08 13.22 2.78
C LYS A 237 7.05 11.87 3.51
N LEU A 238 8.00 10.98 3.19
CA LEU A 238 8.20 9.68 3.84
C LEU A 238 9.58 9.56 4.49
N VAL A 239 10.16 10.70 4.87
CA VAL A 239 11.37 10.77 5.70
C VAL A 239 10.93 10.82 7.16
N TYR A 240 11.51 9.93 7.95
CA TYR A 240 11.22 9.81 9.38
C TYR A 240 12.49 10.14 10.17
N GLY A 241 12.33 10.91 11.25
CA GLY A 241 13.45 11.34 12.08
C GLY A 241 13.84 10.36 13.18
N ALA A 242 12.95 9.43 13.52
CA ALA A 242 13.18 8.45 14.57
C ALA A 242 12.41 7.15 14.28
N ARG A 243 12.93 6.04 14.81
CA ARG A 243 12.23 4.75 14.80
C ARG A 243 12.37 4.04 16.14
N VAL A 244 11.42 3.17 16.42
CA VAL A 244 11.45 2.25 17.56
C VAL A 244 11.47 0.83 17.04
N HIS A 245 12.49 0.09 17.42
CA HIS A 245 12.59 -1.33 17.14
C HIS A 245 11.79 -2.12 18.17
N VAL A 246 10.88 -2.98 17.72
CA VAL A 246 9.98 -3.76 18.56
C VAL A 246 10.19 -5.25 18.30
N ALA A 247 10.84 -5.94 19.24
CA ALA A 247 10.99 -7.39 19.19
C ALA A 247 9.67 -8.05 19.65
N LEU A 248 9.07 -8.84 18.76
CA LEU A 248 7.81 -9.57 19.03
C LEU A 248 8.14 -10.86 19.82
N LYS A 249 8.13 -10.78 21.14
CA LYS A 249 8.29 -11.96 21.98
C LYS A 249 6.99 -12.77 21.95
N ARG A 250 6.99 -13.92 21.28
CA ARG A 250 5.87 -14.87 21.45
C ARG A 250 5.90 -15.36 22.89
N LYS A 251 4.80 -15.17 23.62
CA LYS A 251 4.58 -15.91 24.85
C LYS A 251 4.51 -17.39 24.46
N ASN A 252 5.45 -18.21 24.97
CA ASN A 252 5.40 -19.67 24.87
C ASN A 252 4.12 -20.21 25.50
#